data_a1685d791b75169c90162838050f24da
#
_entry.id   a1685d791b75169c90162838050f24da
#
_cell.length_a   1.000
_cell.length_b   1.000
_cell.length_c   1.000
_cell.angle_alpha   90.00
_cell.angle_beta   90.00
_cell.angle_gamma   90.00
#
_symmetry.space_group_name_H-M   'P 1'
#
loop_
_entity.id
_entity.type
_entity.pdbx_description
1 polymer ?
#
loop_
_entity_poly.entity_id
_entity_poly.type
_entity_poly.pdbx_seq_one_letter_code
_entity_poly.pdbx_strand_id
1 'polypeptide(L)'
;GAWFEDADGRCAALMPGVPREMKAMWAEQVRPILLKRQNCTIHSRTLRVLGGESAIASKVAPLFEAENPTAAIYCKTGECEIRVTAREATEQAAEAACNARIAEFKEILGAAAYDVDVPALEYTVVRTLREHGLHAATAESCTGGMIAERLTNVPGSSEVFGFGFVTYAEAAKQKLLGVEAAVIEKYNVVSGPVAAAMAFGAARESGAELAVGITGLAGPGGALPGKPVGTVYLAGVD
;
A
#
# COMPACT_ATOMS: atom_id res chain seq x y z
N GLY A 1 -3.81 -13.44 32.71
CA GLY A 1 -4.45 -14.47 31.90
C GLY A 1 -4.56 -15.78 32.65
N ALA A 2 -5.29 -16.69 32.05
CA ALA A 2 -5.42 -18.05 32.59
C ALA A 2 -5.42 -19.07 31.44
N TRP A 3 -4.86 -20.26 31.72
CA TRP A 3 -4.88 -21.41 30.85
C TRP A 3 -5.74 -22.51 31.48
N PHE A 4 -6.63 -23.08 30.73
CA PHE A 4 -7.49 -24.17 31.14
C PHE A 4 -7.29 -25.35 30.18
N GLU A 5 -7.32 -26.54 30.71
CA GLU A 5 -7.23 -27.77 29.94
C GLU A 5 -8.13 -28.83 30.58
N ASP A 6 -8.92 -29.51 29.76
CA ASP A 6 -9.75 -30.63 30.20
C ASP A 6 -9.04 -31.99 30.01
N ALA A 7 -9.70 -33.05 30.51
CA ALA A 7 -9.16 -34.41 30.43
C ALA A 7 -9.02 -34.93 28.99
N ASP A 8 -9.76 -34.35 28.04
CA ASP A 8 -9.72 -34.69 26.62
C ASP A 8 -8.67 -33.90 25.85
N GLY A 9 -7.88 -33.04 26.52
CA GLY A 9 -6.83 -32.22 25.92
C GLY A 9 -7.34 -30.96 25.23
N ARG A 10 -8.64 -30.62 25.35
CA ARG A 10 -9.16 -29.34 24.87
C ARG A 10 -8.66 -28.21 25.77
N CYS A 11 -8.25 -27.10 25.19
CA CYS A 11 -7.70 -25.99 25.96
C CYS A 11 -8.40 -24.66 25.64
N ALA A 12 -8.40 -23.78 26.65
CA ALA A 12 -8.82 -22.39 26.49
C ALA A 12 -7.80 -21.45 27.17
N ALA A 13 -7.45 -20.36 26.48
CA ALA A 13 -6.56 -19.33 27.00
C ALA A 13 -7.33 -18.03 27.15
N LEU A 14 -7.39 -17.49 28.36
CA LEU A 14 -7.90 -16.14 28.63
C LEU A 14 -6.73 -15.15 28.62
N MET A 15 -6.83 -14.13 27.78
CA MET A 15 -5.81 -13.10 27.61
C MET A 15 -6.42 -11.71 27.87
N PRO A 16 -5.61 -10.70 28.25
CA PRO A 16 -6.05 -9.33 28.42
C PRO A 16 -6.65 -8.76 27.12
N GLY A 17 -7.62 -7.85 27.23
CA GLY A 17 -8.17 -7.13 26.09
C GLY A 17 -7.24 -6.07 25.50
N VAL A 18 -6.26 -5.58 26.29
CA VAL A 18 -5.28 -4.59 25.86
C VAL A 18 -4.31 -5.23 24.85
N PRO A 19 -4.22 -4.75 23.58
CA PRO A 19 -3.47 -5.43 22.53
C PRO A 19 -1.98 -5.66 22.84
N ARG A 20 -1.33 -4.71 23.51
CA ARG A 20 0.10 -4.82 23.88
C ARG A 20 0.32 -5.97 24.88
N GLU A 21 -0.51 -6.07 25.90
CA GLU A 21 -0.42 -7.12 26.93
C GLU A 21 -0.80 -8.48 26.35
N MET A 22 -1.85 -8.52 25.52
CA MET A 22 -2.30 -9.74 24.85
C MET A 22 -1.21 -10.31 23.94
N LYS A 23 -0.56 -9.46 23.13
CA LYS A 23 0.52 -9.88 22.23
C LYS A 23 1.73 -10.42 22.99
N ALA A 24 2.13 -9.77 24.09
CA ALA A 24 3.23 -10.25 24.94
C ALA A 24 2.90 -11.61 25.54
N MET A 25 1.73 -11.76 26.17
CA MET A 25 1.28 -13.02 26.74
C MET A 25 1.15 -14.14 25.70
N TRP A 26 0.61 -13.82 24.51
CA TRP A 26 0.55 -14.76 23.39
C TRP A 26 1.94 -15.27 23.03
N ALA A 27 2.89 -14.36 22.77
CA ALA A 27 4.22 -14.70 22.29
C ALA A 27 5.03 -15.49 23.31
N GLU A 28 4.98 -15.10 24.57
CA GLU A 28 5.84 -15.64 25.62
C GLU A 28 5.26 -16.88 26.33
N GLN A 29 3.93 -17.00 26.43
CA GLN A 29 3.29 -18.02 27.25
C GLN A 29 2.38 -18.96 26.45
N VAL A 30 1.42 -18.43 25.70
CA VAL A 30 0.38 -19.25 25.05
C VAL A 30 0.92 -19.98 23.81
N ARG A 31 1.58 -19.25 22.91
CA ARG A 31 2.13 -19.80 21.67
C ARG A 31 3.11 -20.96 21.89
N PRO A 32 4.07 -20.91 22.83
CA PRO A 32 4.98 -22.04 23.09
C PRO A 32 4.27 -23.32 23.56
N ILE A 33 3.18 -23.20 24.32
CA ILE A 33 2.38 -24.37 24.75
C ILE A 33 1.69 -24.99 23.54
N LEU A 34 1.06 -24.18 22.69
CA LEU A 34 0.36 -24.64 21.50
C LEU A 34 1.32 -25.31 20.50
N LEU A 35 2.51 -24.71 20.29
CA LEU A 35 3.51 -25.29 19.38
C LEU A 35 3.98 -26.69 19.80
N LYS A 36 4.05 -26.99 21.10
CA LYS A 36 4.41 -28.33 21.58
C LYS A 36 3.34 -29.39 21.30
N ARG A 37 2.10 -28.97 21.05
CA ARG A 37 0.96 -29.84 20.75
C ARG A 37 0.70 -29.99 19.27
N GLN A 38 1.30 -29.10 18.48
CA GLN A 38 1.10 -29.05 17.04
C GLN A 38 2.00 -30.08 16.36
N ASN A 39 1.40 -30.91 15.54
CA ASN A 39 2.09 -31.91 14.70
C ASN A 39 2.22 -31.43 13.22
N CYS A 40 2.00 -30.14 12.99
CA CYS A 40 2.06 -29.52 11.67
C CYS A 40 2.58 -28.08 11.80
N THR A 41 3.08 -27.52 10.72
CA THR A 41 3.47 -26.13 10.61
C THR A 41 2.40 -25.33 9.86
N ILE A 42 2.11 -24.13 10.34
CA ILE A 42 1.25 -23.17 9.68
C ILE A 42 2.13 -21.98 9.26
N HIS A 43 2.14 -21.71 7.97
CA HIS A 43 2.84 -20.57 7.39
C HIS A 43 1.85 -19.67 6.66
N SER A 44 2.03 -18.36 6.76
CA SER A 44 1.18 -17.39 6.07
C SER A 44 2.02 -16.36 5.36
N ARG A 45 1.59 -16.00 4.14
CA ARG A 45 2.15 -14.89 3.37
C ARG A 45 1.05 -13.96 2.91
N THR A 46 1.36 -12.70 2.73
CA THR A 46 0.38 -11.67 2.35
C THR A 46 0.77 -11.05 1.01
N LEU A 47 -0.06 -11.28 -0.01
CA LEU A 47 0.04 -10.62 -1.30
C LEU A 47 -0.66 -9.25 -1.23
N ARG A 48 0.02 -8.21 -1.68
CA ARG A 48 -0.52 -6.84 -1.79
C ARG A 48 -1.05 -6.61 -3.19
N VAL A 49 -2.27 -6.09 -3.29
CA VAL A 49 -2.98 -5.92 -4.58
C VAL A 49 -3.63 -4.55 -4.65
N LEU A 50 -3.34 -3.78 -5.70
CA LEU A 50 -4.01 -2.52 -5.98
C LEU A 50 -5.43 -2.75 -6.51
N GLY A 51 -6.40 -2.01 -5.96
CA GLY A 51 -7.79 -2.04 -6.41
C GLY A 51 -8.80 -2.36 -5.33
N GLY A 52 -10.08 -2.34 -5.71
CA GLY A 52 -11.19 -2.63 -4.80
C GLY A 52 -11.48 -4.13 -4.69
N GLU A 53 -11.98 -4.54 -3.53
CA GLU A 53 -12.25 -5.95 -3.18
C GLU A 53 -13.10 -6.67 -4.22
N SER A 54 -14.25 -6.12 -4.59
CA SER A 54 -15.18 -6.79 -5.51
C SER A 54 -14.55 -7.08 -6.86
N ALA A 55 -13.74 -6.13 -7.38
CA ALA A 55 -13.08 -6.29 -8.67
C ALA A 55 -11.94 -7.34 -8.61
N ILE A 56 -11.25 -7.43 -7.48
CA ILE A 56 -10.19 -8.42 -7.25
C ILE A 56 -10.83 -9.79 -7.01
N ALA A 57 -11.76 -9.89 -6.05
CA ALA A 57 -12.40 -11.15 -5.67
C ALA A 57 -13.08 -11.83 -6.86
N SER A 58 -13.79 -11.08 -7.72
CA SER A 58 -14.44 -11.65 -8.91
C SER A 58 -13.47 -12.29 -9.90
N LYS A 59 -12.25 -11.78 -10.02
CA LYS A 59 -11.23 -12.32 -10.93
C LYS A 59 -10.61 -13.63 -10.43
N VAL A 60 -10.47 -13.75 -9.11
CA VAL A 60 -9.72 -14.84 -8.48
C VAL A 60 -10.58 -15.72 -7.57
N ALA A 61 -11.91 -15.66 -7.71
CA ALA A 61 -12.88 -16.39 -6.89
C ALA A 61 -12.52 -17.88 -6.69
N PRO A 62 -12.15 -18.67 -7.73
CA PRO A 62 -11.85 -20.08 -7.56
C PRO A 62 -10.65 -20.36 -6.64
N LEU A 63 -9.71 -19.41 -6.50
CA LEU A 63 -8.54 -19.58 -5.66
C LEU A 63 -8.85 -19.46 -4.16
N PHE A 64 -10.03 -18.91 -3.80
CA PHE A 64 -10.49 -18.84 -2.42
C PHE A 64 -11.21 -20.11 -1.94
N GLU A 65 -11.57 -21.01 -2.84
CA GLU A 65 -12.31 -22.24 -2.50
C GLU A 65 -11.41 -23.39 -2.00
N ALA A 66 -10.10 -23.24 -2.13
CA ALA A 66 -9.16 -24.28 -1.73
C ALA A 66 -9.04 -24.41 -0.21
N GLU A 67 -8.99 -25.66 0.27
CA GLU A 67 -8.87 -25.99 1.69
C GLU A 67 -7.44 -25.79 2.22
N ASN A 68 -6.42 -26.02 1.38
CA ASN A 68 -5.01 -25.84 1.74
C ASN A 68 -4.15 -25.63 0.47
N PRO A 69 -3.43 -24.51 0.33
CA PRO A 69 -3.49 -23.33 1.18
C PRO A 69 -4.84 -22.61 1.12
N THR A 70 -5.32 -22.13 2.26
CA THR A 70 -6.46 -21.22 2.30
C THR A 70 -6.04 -19.82 1.89
N ALA A 71 -6.99 -19.04 1.35
CA ALA A 71 -6.77 -17.62 1.07
C ALA A 71 -7.92 -16.77 1.62
N ALA A 72 -7.61 -15.55 2.05
CA ALA A 72 -8.59 -14.58 2.52
C ALA A 72 -8.21 -13.18 2.06
N ILE A 73 -9.20 -12.38 1.62
CA ILE A 73 -9.02 -11.01 1.18
C ILE A 73 -9.41 -10.04 2.29
N TYR A 74 -8.62 -8.98 2.45
CA TYR A 74 -8.83 -7.90 3.42
C TYR A 74 -8.70 -6.57 2.71
N CYS A 75 -9.71 -5.71 2.87
CA CYS A 75 -9.72 -4.38 2.27
C CYS A 75 -8.92 -3.38 3.08
N LYS A 76 -8.20 -2.54 2.34
CA LYS A 76 -7.57 -1.30 2.80
C LYS A 76 -8.02 -0.15 1.90
N THR A 77 -7.67 1.06 2.24
CA THR A 77 -7.97 2.21 1.39
C THR A 77 -7.15 2.15 0.10
N GLY A 78 -7.83 1.91 -1.04
CA GLY A 78 -7.23 1.85 -2.37
C GLY A 78 -6.51 0.55 -2.74
N GLU A 79 -6.42 -0.42 -1.83
CA GLU A 79 -5.73 -1.69 -2.04
C GLU A 79 -6.37 -2.83 -1.23
N CYS A 80 -5.97 -4.06 -1.53
CA CYS A 80 -6.34 -5.25 -0.77
C CYS A 80 -5.11 -6.05 -0.36
N GLU A 81 -5.26 -6.80 0.71
CA GLU A 81 -4.34 -7.84 1.15
C GLU A 81 -4.97 -9.20 0.89
N ILE A 82 -4.31 -10.09 0.17
CA ILE A 82 -4.69 -11.49 0.06
C ILE A 82 -3.74 -12.29 0.94
N ARG A 83 -4.22 -12.77 2.09
CA ARG A 83 -3.44 -13.62 2.97
C ARG A 83 -3.63 -15.07 2.58
N VAL A 84 -2.55 -15.71 2.20
CA VAL A 84 -2.46 -17.15 1.89
C VAL A 84 -1.87 -17.85 3.09
N THR A 85 -2.51 -18.91 3.54
CA THR A 85 -2.08 -19.70 4.71
C THR A 85 -2.06 -21.18 4.38
N ALA A 86 -0.91 -21.81 4.52
CA ALA A 86 -0.69 -23.22 4.32
C ALA A 86 -0.46 -23.96 5.66
N ARG A 87 -0.94 -25.19 5.73
CA ARG A 87 -0.70 -26.12 6.83
C ARG A 87 -0.01 -27.37 6.27
N GLU A 88 1.26 -27.59 6.67
CA GLU A 88 2.09 -28.69 6.17
C GLU A 88 2.89 -29.35 7.30
N ALA A 89 3.55 -30.45 7.00
CA ALA A 89 4.38 -31.18 7.97
C ALA A 89 5.66 -30.37 8.35
N THR A 90 6.17 -29.56 7.44
CA THR A 90 7.39 -28.76 7.65
C THR A 90 7.19 -27.31 7.23
N GLU A 91 7.98 -26.41 7.80
CA GLU A 91 8.00 -24.98 7.44
C GLU A 91 8.28 -24.79 5.95
N GLN A 92 9.27 -25.48 5.43
CA GLN A 92 9.65 -25.40 4.01
C GLN A 92 8.52 -25.82 3.07
N ALA A 93 7.78 -26.88 3.40
CA ALA A 93 6.64 -27.31 2.60
C ALA A 93 5.49 -26.29 2.67
N ALA A 94 5.22 -25.73 3.85
CA ALA A 94 4.18 -24.72 4.03
C ALA A 94 4.52 -23.41 3.29
N GLU A 95 5.77 -22.96 3.35
CA GLU A 95 6.24 -21.82 2.58
C GLU A 95 6.12 -22.04 1.08
N ALA A 96 6.56 -23.21 0.59
CA ALA A 96 6.47 -23.57 -0.82
C ALA A 96 5.02 -23.57 -1.32
N ALA A 97 4.09 -24.13 -0.52
CA ALA A 97 2.67 -24.14 -0.84
C ALA A 97 2.08 -22.72 -0.89
N CYS A 98 2.43 -21.83 0.05
CA CYS A 98 2.05 -20.41 0.01
C CYS A 98 2.58 -19.72 -1.25
N ASN A 99 3.85 -19.94 -1.59
CA ASN A 99 4.49 -19.34 -2.75
C ASN A 99 3.84 -19.78 -4.06
N ALA A 100 3.52 -21.05 -4.21
CA ALA A 100 2.80 -21.58 -5.36
C ALA A 100 1.42 -20.92 -5.52
N ARG A 101 0.64 -20.81 -4.44
CA ARG A 101 -0.66 -20.15 -4.47
C ARG A 101 -0.56 -18.66 -4.78
N ILE A 102 0.43 -17.97 -4.24
CA ILE A 102 0.69 -16.55 -4.55
C ILE A 102 1.05 -16.38 -6.03
N ALA A 103 1.79 -17.29 -6.63
CA ALA A 103 2.11 -17.25 -8.05
C ALA A 103 0.84 -17.34 -8.92
N GLU A 104 -0.12 -18.20 -8.58
CA GLU A 104 -1.42 -18.29 -9.26
C GLU A 104 -2.20 -16.96 -9.18
N PHE A 105 -2.24 -16.33 -8.00
CA PHE A 105 -2.84 -15.00 -7.86
C PHE A 105 -2.15 -13.94 -8.72
N LYS A 106 -0.81 -13.93 -8.73
CA LYS A 106 -0.03 -12.98 -9.53
C LYS A 106 -0.25 -13.16 -11.04
N GLU A 107 -0.36 -14.39 -11.51
CA GLU A 107 -0.64 -14.69 -12.91
C GLU A 107 -1.97 -14.07 -13.37
N ILE A 108 -3.02 -14.17 -12.55
CA ILE A 108 -4.35 -13.63 -12.89
C ILE A 108 -4.41 -12.11 -12.71
N LEU A 109 -3.82 -11.59 -11.64
CA LEU A 109 -3.93 -10.18 -11.24
C LEU A 109 -2.88 -9.28 -11.94
N GLY A 110 -1.82 -9.85 -12.48
CA GLY A 110 -0.76 -9.13 -13.19
C GLY A 110 -0.13 -8.02 -12.33
N ALA A 111 0.11 -6.87 -12.93
CA ALA A 111 0.75 -5.73 -12.25
C ALA A 111 -0.03 -5.18 -11.04
N ALA A 112 -1.32 -5.49 -10.91
CA ALA A 112 -2.08 -5.11 -9.72
C ALA A 112 -1.56 -5.82 -8.45
N ALA A 113 -1.04 -7.05 -8.57
CA ALA A 113 -0.39 -7.81 -7.49
C ALA A 113 1.07 -7.35 -7.34
N TYR A 114 1.29 -6.25 -6.62
CA TYR A 114 2.54 -5.50 -6.68
C TYR A 114 3.65 -6.04 -5.77
N ASP A 115 3.34 -6.66 -4.62
CA ASP A 115 4.37 -7.15 -3.70
C ASP A 115 3.84 -8.22 -2.73
N VAL A 116 4.76 -8.81 -1.95
CA VAL A 116 4.47 -9.84 -0.95
C VAL A 116 5.14 -9.47 0.38
N ASP A 117 4.38 -9.60 1.47
CA ASP A 117 4.84 -9.38 2.85
C ASP A 117 5.41 -7.97 3.13
N VAL A 118 5.00 -6.98 2.35
CA VAL A 118 5.35 -5.58 2.59
C VAL A 118 4.26 -4.86 3.37
N PRO A 119 4.61 -3.89 4.23
CA PRO A 119 3.62 -3.16 5.04
C PRO A 119 2.64 -2.34 4.21
N ALA A 120 3.11 -1.67 3.13
CA ALA A 120 2.31 -0.80 2.27
C ALA A 120 3.04 -0.50 0.95
N LEU A 121 2.33 0.12 0.00
CA LEU A 121 2.83 0.43 -1.35
C LEU A 121 4.10 1.28 -1.33
N GLU A 122 4.19 2.27 -0.45
CA GLU A 122 5.35 3.15 -0.33
C GLU A 122 6.65 2.41 -0.03
N TYR A 123 6.60 1.27 0.67
CA TYR A 123 7.77 0.42 0.90
C TYR A 123 8.29 -0.20 -0.41
N THR A 124 7.39 -0.65 -1.26
CA THR A 124 7.74 -1.17 -2.59
C THR A 124 8.31 -0.06 -3.46
N VAL A 125 7.68 1.12 -3.46
CA VAL A 125 8.15 2.28 -4.25
C VAL A 125 9.57 2.68 -3.84
N VAL A 126 9.83 2.90 -2.55
CA VAL A 126 11.15 3.31 -2.05
C VAL A 126 12.21 2.24 -2.36
N ARG A 127 11.87 0.96 -2.17
CA ARG A 127 12.77 -0.15 -2.51
C ARG A 127 13.10 -0.16 -4.01
N THR A 128 12.10 -0.07 -4.87
CA THR A 128 12.28 -0.09 -6.33
C THR A 128 13.11 1.10 -6.82
N LEU A 129 12.87 2.30 -6.30
CA LEU A 129 13.68 3.47 -6.62
C LEU A 129 15.14 3.25 -6.26
N ARG A 130 15.40 2.72 -5.06
CA ARG A 130 16.76 2.42 -4.59
C ARG A 130 17.45 1.36 -5.46
N GLU A 131 16.77 0.29 -5.80
CA GLU A 131 17.30 -0.80 -6.64
C GLU A 131 17.69 -0.32 -8.04
N HIS A 132 17.02 0.71 -8.55
CA HIS A 132 17.30 1.29 -9.87
C HIS A 132 18.19 2.56 -9.81
N GLY A 133 18.56 3.03 -8.61
CA GLY A 133 19.36 4.24 -8.43
C GLY A 133 18.62 5.51 -8.89
N LEU A 134 17.28 5.52 -8.78
CA LEU A 134 16.41 6.62 -9.21
C LEU A 134 15.93 7.42 -8.00
N HIS A 135 15.71 8.74 -8.23
CA HIS A 135 15.13 9.65 -7.26
C HIS A 135 13.74 10.07 -7.70
N ALA A 136 12.88 10.33 -6.72
CA ALA A 136 11.53 10.81 -6.96
C ALA A 136 11.27 12.15 -6.25
N ALA A 137 10.40 12.97 -6.86
CA ALA A 137 9.86 14.19 -6.25
C ALA A 137 8.34 14.25 -6.39
N THR A 138 7.68 15.00 -5.50
CA THR A 138 6.23 15.21 -5.57
C THR A 138 5.89 16.70 -5.65
N ALA A 139 4.84 17.01 -6.44
CA ALA A 139 4.20 18.32 -6.46
C ALA A 139 2.72 18.16 -6.13
N GLU A 140 2.35 18.53 -4.93
CA GLU A 140 1.04 18.27 -4.36
C GLU A 140 0.21 19.54 -4.16
N SER A 141 -1.06 19.50 -4.51
CA SER A 141 -2.04 20.55 -4.28
C SER A 141 -3.11 20.05 -3.30
N CYS A 142 -4.17 19.43 -3.78
CA CYS A 142 -5.29 18.98 -2.96
C CYS A 142 -4.93 17.90 -1.92
N THR A 143 -3.84 17.18 -2.11
CA THR A 143 -3.33 16.17 -1.19
C THR A 143 -2.49 16.73 -0.04
N GLY A 144 -2.05 18.00 -0.15
CA GLY A 144 -1.41 18.74 0.94
C GLY A 144 -0.10 18.15 1.49
N GLY A 145 0.61 17.31 0.73
CA GLY A 145 1.84 16.63 1.16
C GLY A 145 1.63 15.15 1.59
N MET A 146 0.47 14.59 1.38
CA MET A 146 0.13 13.21 1.80
C MET A 146 1.01 12.16 1.11
N ILE A 147 1.39 12.35 -0.16
CA ILE A 147 2.27 11.41 -0.87
C ILE A 147 3.69 11.52 -0.33
N ALA A 148 4.18 12.75 -0.16
CA ALA A 148 5.48 12.98 0.46
C ALA A 148 5.55 12.40 1.87
N GLU A 149 4.52 12.57 2.68
CA GLU A 149 4.40 11.99 4.03
C GLU A 149 4.50 10.46 3.98
N ARG A 150 3.74 9.78 3.13
CA ARG A 150 3.80 8.32 3.00
C ARG A 150 5.20 7.83 2.61
N LEU A 151 5.86 8.48 1.66
CA LEU A 151 7.22 8.11 1.26
C LEU A 151 8.22 8.31 2.40
N THR A 152 8.12 9.42 3.13
CA THR A 152 9.03 9.73 4.25
C THR A 152 8.82 8.85 5.48
N ASN A 153 7.69 8.15 5.60
CA ASN A 153 7.46 7.15 6.65
C ASN A 153 8.28 5.87 6.45
N VAL A 154 8.85 5.66 5.24
CA VAL A 154 9.68 4.48 4.96
C VAL A 154 11.12 4.74 5.41
N PRO A 155 11.70 3.91 6.28
CA PRO A 155 13.10 4.04 6.68
C PRO A 155 14.05 4.04 5.47
N GLY A 156 14.95 5.01 5.41
CA GLY A 156 15.91 5.17 4.31
C GLY A 156 15.34 5.84 3.06
N SER A 157 14.11 6.36 3.09
CA SER A 157 13.52 7.09 1.95
C SER A 157 14.31 8.32 1.52
N SER A 158 15.09 8.93 2.43
CA SER A 158 15.97 10.08 2.12
C SER A 158 17.03 9.79 1.05
N GLU A 159 17.32 8.54 0.77
CA GLU A 159 18.25 8.14 -0.29
C GLU A 159 17.64 8.34 -1.69
N VAL A 160 16.31 8.33 -1.80
CA VAL A 160 15.57 8.33 -3.08
C VAL A 160 14.51 9.42 -3.18
N PHE A 161 14.20 10.12 -2.09
CA PHE A 161 13.17 11.15 -2.03
C PHE A 161 13.69 12.37 -1.28
N GLY A 162 14.11 13.39 -2.04
CA GLY A 162 14.70 14.62 -1.49
C GLY A 162 13.77 15.83 -1.45
N PHE A 163 12.74 15.86 -2.30
CA PHE A 163 11.87 17.03 -2.48
C PHE A 163 10.39 16.65 -2.56
N GLY A 164 9.59 17.33 -1.73
CA GLY A 164 8.14 17.34 -1.80
C GLY A 164 7.62 18.77 -1.80
N PHE A 165 7.00 19.20 -2.90
CA PHE A 165 6.47 20.55 -3.05
C PHE A 165 4.97 20.57 -2.73
N VAL A 166 4.57 21.27 -1.68
CA VAL A 166 3.16 21.55 -1.40
C VAL A 166 2.81 22.91 -2.01
N THR A 167 2.21 22.88 -3.21
CA THR A 167 1.88 24.08 -3.98
C THR A 167 0.36 24.26 -4.05
N TYR A 168 -0.25 24.57 -2.89
CA TYR A 168 -1.70 24.67 -2.75
C TYR A 168 -2.29 25.85 -3.54
N ALA A 169 -1.69 27.03 -3.41
CA ALA A 169 -2.08 28.24 -4.16
C ALA A 169 -1.53 28.24 -5.60
N GLU A 170 -2.22 28.89 -6.53
CA GLU A 170 -1.77 29.06 -7.91
C GLU A 170 -0.42 29.80 -7.98
N ALA A 171 -0.27 30.86 -7.18
CA ALA A 171 1.00 31.59 -7.09
C ALA A 171 2.18 30.69 -6.66
N ALA A 172 1.94 29.70 -5.78
CA ALA A 172 2.96 28.73 -5.39
C ALA A 172 3.34 27.79 -6.55
N LYS A 173 2.35 27.34 -7.36
CA LYS A 173 2.61 26.54 -8.56
C LYS A 173 3.49 27.28 -9.56
N GLN A 174 3.20 28.58 -9.77
CA GLN A 174 3.98 29.44 -10.69
C GLN A 174 5.40 29.68 -10.12
N LYS A 175 5.48 30.11 -8.86
CA LYS A 175 6.75 30.53 -8.23
C LYS A 175 7.73 29.38 -8.03
N LEU A 176 7.24 28.22 -7.54
CA LEU A 176 8.11 27.11 -7.12
C LEU A 176 8.32 26.07 -8.23
N LEU A 177 7.34 25.89 -9.11
CA LEU A 177 7.37 24.86 -10.15
C LEU A 177 7.40 25.44 -11.57
N GLY A 178 7.34 26.77 -11.70
CA GLY A 178 7.33 27.44 -13.01
C GLY A 178 6.11 27.13 -13.88
N VAL A 179 4.98 26.77 -13.27
CA VAL A 179 3.74 26.56 -14.01
C VAL A 179 3.32 27.89 -14.65
N GLU A 180 3.21 27.94 -15.97
CA GLU A 180 2.88 29.17 -16.69
C GLU A 180 1.44 29.61 -16.38
N ALA A 181 1.23 30.92 -16.17
CA ALA A 181 -0.07 31.50 -15.93
C ALA A 181 -1.04 31.18 -17.08
N ALA A 182 -0.57 31.23 -18.32
CA ALA A 182 -1.36 30.90 -19.52
C ALA A 182 -1.91 29.46 -19.51
N VAL A 183 -1.18 28.51 -18.93
CA VAL A 183 -1.65 27.12 -18.78
C VAL A 183 -2.80 27.04 -17.78
N ILE A 184 -2.67 27.77 -16.66
CA ILE A 184 -3.73 27.83 -15.63
C ILE A 184 -4.98 28.52 -16.19
N GLU A 185 -4.83 29.64 -16.86
CA GLU A 185 -5.94 30.41 -17.48
C GLU A 185 -6.68 29.57 -18.52
N LYS A 186 -5.94 28.88 -19.39
CA LYS A 186 -6.51 28.10 -20.50
C LYS A 186 -7.23 26.83 -20.04
N TYR A 187 -6.68 26.10 -19.06
CA TYR A 187 -7.14 24.76 -18.71
C TYR A 187 -7.78 24.67 -17.32
N ASN A 188 -7.76 25.74 -16.55
CA ASN A 188 -8.08 25.79 -15.12
C ASN A 188 -7.04 25.07 -14.26
N VAL A 189 -6.87 25.52 -13.01
CA VAL A 189 -5.89 24.98 -12.05
C VAL A 189 -6.09 23.49 -11.76
N VAL A 190 -7.33 22.98 -11.87
CA VAL A 190 -7.66 21.57 -11.73
C VAL A 190 -7.80 20.95 -13.13
N SER A 191 -6.69 20.49 -13.67
CA SER A 191 -6.63 19.90 -15.03
C SER A 191 -5.39 19.03 -15.21
N GLY A 192 -5.45 18.12 -16.19
CA GLY A 192 -4.30 17.29 -16.59
C GLY A 192 -3.07 18.11 -17.02
N PRO A 193 -3.21 19.14 -17.88
CA PRO A 193 -2.08 19.99 -18.26
C PRO A 193 -1.41 20.69 -17.08
N VAL A 194 -2.15 21.14 -16.06
CA VAL A 194 -1.58 21.72 -14.86
C VAL A 194 -0.89 20.66 -13.99
N ALA A 195 -1.48 19.46 -13.83
CA ALA A 195 -0.81 18.37 -13.14
C ALA A 195 0.52 17.98 -13.81
N ALA A 196 0.54 17.93 -15.14
CA ALA A 196 1.76 17.65 -15.91
C ALA A 196 2.81 18.75 -15.72
N ALA A 197 2.40 20.05 -15.84
CA ALA A 197 3.31 21.18 -15.61
C ALA A 197 3.88 21.17 -14.18
N MET A 198 3.09 20.77 -13.19
CA MET A 198 3.56 20.61 -11.80
C MET A 198 4.59 19.48 -11.70
N ALA A 199 4.36 18.33 -12.33
CA ALA A 199 5.31 17.21 -12.33
C ALA A 199 6.64 17.62 -12.99
N PHE A 200 6.60 18.22 -14.18
CA PHE A 200 7.79 18.74 -14.86
C PHE A 200 8.55 19.76 -14.02
N GLY A 201 7.81 20.69 -13.38
CA GLY A 201 8.41 21.65 -12.48
C GLY A 201 9.12 20.97 -11.29
N ALA A 202 8.50 19.99 -10.69
CA ALA A 202 9.08 19.23 -9.58
C ALA A 202 10.35 18.47 -9.99
N ALA A 203 10.34 17.78 -11.12
CA ALA A 203 11.52 17.09 -11.66
C ALA A 203 12.67 18.09 -11.91
N ARG A 204 12.39 19.19 -12.58
CA ARG A 204 13.40 20.24 -12.88
C ARG A 204 14.00 20.85 -11.62
N GLU A 205 13.17 21.25 -10.66
CA GLU A 205 13.64 21.94 -9.44
C GLU A 205 14.36 21.00 -8.45
N SER A 206 14.00 19.73 -8.46
CA SER A 206 14.63 18.72 -7.59
C SER A 206 15.82 18.03 -8.22
N GLY A 207 15.88 17.98 -9.55
CA GLY A 207 16.82 17.12 -10.29
C GLY A 207 16.49 15.61 -10.21
N ALA A 208 15.29 15.25 -9.73
CA ALA A 208 14.86 13.87 -9.66
C ALA A 208 14.48 13.34 -11.05
N GLU A 209 14.81 12.07 -11.30
CA GLU A 209 14.49 11.40 -12.56
C GLU A 209 12.98 11.15 -12.72
N LEU A 210 12.28 11.00 -11.58
CA LEU A 210 10.84 10.77 -11.55
C LEU A 210 10.13 11.86 -10.75
N ALA A 211 9.01 12.37 -11.24
CA ALA A 211 8.17 13.26 -10.44
C ALA A 211 6.69 13.04 -10.68
N VAL A 212 5.88 13.29 -9.65
CA VAL A 212 4.42 13.19 -9.71
C VAL A 212 3.81 14.56 -9.35
N GLY A 213 2.92 15.03 -10.23
CA GLY A 213 2.12 16.26 -10.03
C GLY A 213 0.66 15.93 -9.77
N ILE A 214 0.06 16.53 -8.71
CA ILE A 214 -1.31 16.27 -8.31
C ILE A 214 -2.05 17.57 -8.09
N THR A 215 -3.20 17.71 -8.77
CA THR A 215 -4.14 18.81 -8.54
C THR A 215 -5.58 18.31 -8.55
N GLY A 216 -6.47 18.90 -7.74
CA GLY A 216 -7.84 18.39 -7.64
C GLY A 216 -8.76 19.24 -6.78
N LEU A 217 -10.02 18.84 -6.73
CA LEU A 217 -11.10 19.44 -5.96
C LEU A 217 -11.39 18.59 -4.72
N ALA A 218 -10.79 18.94 -3.59
CA ALA A 218 -10.94 18.18 -2.33
C ALA A 218 -12.33 18.32 -1.68
N GLY A 219 -13.06 19.41 -2.00
CA GLY A 219 -14.36 19.68 -1.37
C GLY A 219 -14.25 20.36 0.00
N PRO A 220 -15.37 20.52 0.74
CA PRO A 220 -16.73 20.03 0.42
C PRO A 220 -17.44 20.80 -0.70
N GLY A 221 -17.01 22.00 -1.06
CA GLY A 221 -17.54 22.81 -2.14
C GLY A 221 -16.56 22.99 -3.29
N GLY A 222 -16.90 23.87 -4.26
CA GLY A 222 -15.99 24.25 -5.36
C GLY A 222 -16.05 23.35 -6.59
N ALA A 223 -17.15 22.58 -6.78
CA ALA A 223 -17.38 21.86 -8.01
C ALA A 223 -17.34 22.82 -9.22
N LEU A 224 -16.74 22.37 -10.33
CA LEU A 224 -16.67 23.10 -11.59
C LEU A 224 -17.50 22.41 -12.66
N PRO A 225 -17.93 23.10 -13.73
CA PRO A 225 -18.63 22.46 -14.84
C PRO A 225 -17.82 21.27 -15.37
N GLY A 226 -18.43 20.07 -15.38
CA GLY A 226 -17.80 18.83 -15.79
C GLY A 226 -16.72 18.24 -14.83
N LYS A 227 -16.50 18.88 -13.67
CA LYS A 227 -15.54 18.44 -12.66
C LYS A 227 -16.19 18.47 -11.27
N PRO A 228 -16.84 17.38 -10.83
CA PRO A 228 -17.44 17.31 -9.49
C PRO A 228 -16.36 17.34 -8.41
N VAL A 229 -16.76 17.63 -7.18
CA VAL A 229 -15.90 17.44 -5.98
C VAL A 229 -15.38 16.00 -5.95
N GLY A 230 -14.12 15.84 -5.62
CA GLY A 230 -13.41 14.56 -5.70
C GLY A 230 -12.67 14.33 -7.03
N THR A 231 -12.83 15.21 -8.03
CA THR A 231 -12.03 15.14 -9.26
C THR A 231 -10.56 15.44 -8.95
N VAL A 232 -9.66 14.50 -9.28
CA VAL A 232 -8.22 14.62 -9.12
C VAL A 232 -7.53 14.27 -10.44
N TYR A 233 -6.56 15.10 -10.82
CA TYR A 233 -5.65 14.83 -11.93
C TYR A 233 -4.27 14.52 -11.39
N LEU A 234 -3.69 13.42 -11.88
CA LEU A 234 -2.32 13.02 -11.64
C LEU A 234 -1.56 13.01 -12.97
N ALA A 235 -0.30 13.41 -12.89
CA ALA A 235 0.65 13.26 -13.98
C ALA A 235 1.98 12.77 -13.41
N GLY A 236 2.64 11.89 -14.15
CA GLY A 236 4.01 11.46 -13.88
C GLY A 236 4.92 11.93 -15.01
N VAL A 237 6.18 12.17 -14.71
CA VAL A 237 7.27 12.41 -15.66
C VAL A 237 8.47 11.56 -15.30
N ASP A 238 9.20 11.14 -16.33
CA ASP A 238 10.44 10.38 -16.31
C ASP A 238 11.43 10.97 -17.33
#